data_46408e672b69acdc197e7df4e5feede4
#
_entry.id   46408e672b69acdc197e7df4e5feede4
#
_cell.length_a   1.000
_cell.length_b   1.000
_cell.length_c   1.000
_cell.angle_alpha   90.00
_cell.angle_beta   90.00
_cell.angle_gamma   90.00
#
_symmetry.space_group_name_H-M   'P 1'
#
loop_
_entity.id
_entity.type
_entity.pdbx_description
1 polymer ?
#
loop_
_entity_poly.entity_id
_entity_poly.type
_entity_poly.pdbx_seq_one_letter_code
_entity_poly.pdbx_strand_id
1 'polypeptide(L)'
;MSSATHSDDVVIRIRGLVNAFNGHVIHDHLDLDVMRGEVLGVVGGSGAGKSVLLRSIIGLNHPVSGSIKVFGVETADMDAEDLKGLQLRWGVLFQGGALFSSQTVAENIQVPLRRYTHMTQELMDEIAAMKLALVGLPPDSAQKYPSELSGGMVKRAGLARALALDPELLFLDEPTSGLDPISANQFDQLVRSLQQSLGLTVFMVTHDIDSLRAVTDRIAVLVNKKIKVGTIDTLVHDPDPWIHEYFSGARGRAALAGAA
;
A
#
# COMPACT_ATOMS: atom_id res chain seq x y z
N MET A 1 8.18 32.20 15.09
CA MET A 1 7.24 31.21 15.62
C MET A 1 7.74 29.86 15.13
N SER A 2 8.27 29.05 16.04
CA SER A 2 9.04 27.83 15.81
C SER A 2 8.11 26.71 15.31
N SER A 3 8.41 26.14 14.15
CA SER A 3 7.76 24.92 13.64
C SER A 3 8.26 23.71 14.43
N ALA A 4 7.60 23.41 15.54
CA ALA A 4 7.69 22.09 16.15
C ALA A 4 6.95 21.13 15.19
N THR A 5 7.67 20.48 14.29
CA THR A 5 7.18 19.36 13.51
C THR A 5 6.79 18.26 14.50
N HIS A 6 5.49 17.94 14.55
CA HIS A 6 4.91 16.93 15.40
C HIS A 6 5.54 15.57 15.04
N SER A 7 6.44 15.06 15.88
CA SER A 7 7.05 13.73 15.72
C SER A 7 6.00 12.60 15.79
N ASP A 8 4.82 12.90 16.31
CA ASP A 8 3.71 11.96 16.51
C ASP A 8 2.85 11.72 15.25
N ASP A 9 3.01 12.56 14.21
CA ASP A 9 2.25 12.43 12.97
C ASP A 9 2.92 11.51 11.93
N VAL A 10 4.14 11.03 12.19
CA VAL A 10 4.86 10.13 11.28
C VAL A 10 4.55 8.69 11.62
N VAL A 11 3.86 7.99 10.71
CA VAL A 11 3.47 6.58 10.86
C VAL A 11 4.61 5.64 10.45
N ILE A 12 5.31 5.96 9.35
CA ILE A 12 6.50 5.22 8.93
C ILE A 12 7.67 6.19 8.86
N ARG A 13 8.78 5.86 9.53
CA ARG A 13 10.03 6.62 9.49
C ARG A 13 11.17 5.74 9.06
N ILE A 14 11.80 6.06 7.95
CA ILE A 14 12.96 5.34 7.40
C ILE A 14 14.15 6.29 7.43
N ARG A 15 15.31 5.80 7.90
CA ARG A 15 16.56 6.58 7.95
C ARG A 15 17.74 5.74 7.50
N GLY A 16 18.48 6.26 6.52
CA GLY A 16 19.72 5.66 6.02
C GLY A 16 19.56 4.23 5.51
N LEU A 17 18.39 3.85 4.99
CA LEU A 17 18.08 2.48 4.60
C LEU A 17 18.94 2.01 3.43
N VAL A 18 19.64 0.90 3.64
CA VAL A 18 20.41 0.20 2.59
C VAL A 18 19.86 -1.21 2.41
N ASN A 19 19.37 -1.49 1.21
CA ASN A 19 19.02 -2.85 0.80
C ASN A 19 19.98 -3.32 -0.30
N ALA A 20 20.50 -4.53 -0.15
CA ALA A 20 21.34 -5.17 -1.16
C ALA A 20 21.05 -6.66 -1.25
N PHE A 21 21.14 -7.23 -2.46
CA PHE A 21 21.00 -8.65 -2.73
C PHE A 21 22.15 -9.11 -3.62
N ASN A 22 22.83 -10.19 -3.22
CA ASN A 22 23.97 -10.76 -3.96
C ASN A 22 25.03 -9.71 -4.35
N GLY A 23 25.33 -8.77 -3.44
CA GLY A 23 26.30 -7.70 -3.68
C GLY A 23 25.77 -6.51 -4.50
N HIS A 24 24.54 -6.58 -5.00
CA HIS A 24 23.92 -5.47 -5.73
C HIS A 24 23.09 -4.59 -4.79
N VAL A 25 23.52 -3.33 -4.61
CA VAL A 25 22.77 -2.33 -3.84
C VAL A 25 21.53 -1.91 -4.61
N ILE A 26 20.37 -2.08 -3.99
CA ILE A 26 19.06 -1.65 -4.53
C ILE A 26 18.68 -0.29 -3.98
N HIS A 27 18.81 -0.09 -2.65
CA HIS A 27 18.60 1.18 -1.97
C HIS A 27 19.88 1.60 -1.29
N ASP A 28 20.20 2.88 -1.42
CA ASP A 28 21.44 3.45 -0.91
C ASP A 28 21.14 4.67 -0.01
N HIS A 29 21.08 4.42 1.31
CA HIS A 29 20.80 5.43 2.35
C HIS A 29 19.49 6.19 2.10
N LEU A 30 18.36 5.47 1.97
CA LEU A 30 17.04 6.09 1.80
C LEU A 30 16.54 6.69 3.11
N ASP A 31 15.99 7.90 3.03
CA ASP A 31 15.21 8.55 4.08
C ASP A 31 13.79 8.80 3.59
N LEU A 32 12.79 8.39 4.38
CA LEU A 32 11.37 8.57 4.04
C LEU A 32 10.55 8.73 5.31
N ASP A 33 9.64 9.70 5.30
CA ASP A 33 8.57 9.84 6.29
C ASP A 33 7.22 9.70 5.61
N VAL A 34 6.35 8.83 6.17
CA VAL A 34 4.94 8.69 5.80
C VAL A 34 4.10 9.28 6.92
N MET A 35 3.26 10.25 6.57
CA MET A 35 2.46 10.98 7.53
C MET A 35 1.15 10.25 7.82
N ARG A 36 0.63 10.41 9.03
CA ARG A 36 -0.67 9.85 9.41
C ARG A 36 -1.79 10.39 8.52
N GLY A 37 -2.64 9.49 8.03
CA GLY A 37 -3.81 9.83 7.23
C GLY A 37 -3.48 10.24 5.79
N GLU A 38 -2.21 10.21 5.34
CA GLU A 38 -1.90 10.45 3.92
C GLU A 38 -1.99 9.19 3.07
N VAL A 39 -2.18 9.38 1.78
CA VAL A 39 -1.91 8.39 0.75
C VAL A 39 -0.57 8.72 0.10
N LEU A 40 0.47 7.94 0.42
CA LEU A 40 1.77 8.04 -0.22
C LEU A 40 1.86 7.06 -1.38
N GLY A 41 2.02 7.56 -2.61
CA GLY A 41 2.33 6.77 -3.79
C GLY A 41 3.83 6.51 -3.90
N VAL A 42 4.24 5.29 -4.25
CA VAL A 42 5.65 4.94 -4.49
C VAL A 42 5.83 4.51 -5.92
N VAL A 43 6.65 5.22 -6.66
CA VAL A 43 6.91 4.99 -8.09
C VAL A 43 8.41 4.83 -8.36
N GLY A 44 8.72 4.34 -9.54
CA GLY A 44 10.09 4.15 -10.01
C GLY A 44 10.14 3.18 -11.18
N GLY A 45 11.22 3.16 -11.91
CA GLY A 45 11.44 2.24 -13.03
C GLY A 45 11.31 0.77 -12.64
N SER A 46 11.24 -0.10 -13.66
CA SER A 46 11.31 -1.54 -13.41
C SER A 46 12.63 -1.89 -12.71
N GLY A 47 12.57 -2.68 -11.65
CA GLY A 47 13.76 -3.02 -10.86
C GLY A 47 14.25 -1.93 -9.89
N ALA A 48 13.61 -0.76 -9.79
CA ALA A 48 14.02 0.32 -8.87
C ALA A 48 13.91 -0.05 -7.37
N GLY A 49 13.30 -1.19 -7.03
CA GLY A 49 13.23 -1.68 -5.65
C GLY A 49 11.93 -1.34 -4.91
N LYS A 50 10.88 -0.88 -5.58
CA LYS A 50 9.60 -0.51 -4.93
C LYS A 50 9.04 -1.61 -4.01
N SER A 51 8.89 -2.84 -4.53
CA SER A 51 8.41 -3.99 -3.74
C SER A 51 9.44 -4.43 -2.69
N VAL A 52 10.73 -4.18 -2.92
CA VAL A 52 11.78 -4.41 -1.90
C VAL A 52 11.58 -3.46 -0.73
N LEU A 53 11.34 -2.17 -1.00
CA LEU A 53 11.08 -1.17 0.03
C LEU A 53 9.85 -1.56 0.86
N LEU A 54 8.72 -1.86 0.19
CA LEU A 54 7.49 -2.30 0.86
C LEU A 54 7.77 -3.53 1.75
N ARG A 55 8.41 -4.57 1.20
CA ARG A 55 8.73 -5.80 1.94
C ARG A 55 9.66 -5.57 3.12
N SER A 56 10.58 -4.60 3.03
CA SER A 56 11.44 -4.22 4.16
C SER A 56 10.64 -3.54 5.27
N ILE A 57 9.68 -2.66 4.92
CA ILE A 57 8.83 -1.97 5.90
C ILE A 57 7.96 -2.96 6.68
N ILE A 58 7.39 -3.97 6.01
CA ILE A 58 6.51 -4.98 6.64
C ILE A 58 7.29 -6.16 7.26
N GLY A 59 8.63 -6.09 7.29
CA GLY A 59 9.50 -7.10 7.94
C GLY A 59 9.71 -8.38 7.15
N LEU A 60 9.37 -8.42 5.85
CA LEU A 60 9.62 -9.59 4.99
C LEU A 60 11.04 -9.63 4.41
N ASN A 61 11.74 -8.51 4.40
CA ASN A 61 13.14 -8.41 4.02
C ASN A 61 13.91 -7.66 5.11
N HIS A 62 15.07 -8.16 5.48
CA HIS A 62 15.97 -7.47 6.40
C HIS A 62 16.91 -6.55 5.61
N PRO A 63 16.96 -5.24 5.91
CA PRO A 63 17.91 -4.32 5.30
C PRO A 63 19.35 -4.65 5.76
N VAL A 64 20.34 -4.24 4.96
CA VAL A 64 21.77 -4.36 5.31
C VAL A 64 22.12 -3.37 6.41
N SER A 65 21.53 -2.17 6.37
CA SER A 65 21.71 -1.14 7.39
C SER A 65 20.58 -0.10 7.30
N GLY A 66 20.55 0.80 8.28
CA GLY A 66 19.51 1.82 8.42
C GLY A 66 18.45 1.43 9.44
N SER A 67 17.46 2.29 9.60
CA SER A 67 16.38 2.14 10.59
C SER A 67 15.02 2.26 9.89
N ILE A 68 14.08 1.40 10.27
CA ILE A 68 12.68 1.47 9.86
C ILE A 68 11.83 1.46 11.13
N LYS A 69 11.13 2.55 11.39
CA LYS A 69 10.14 2.64 12.48
C LYS A 69 8.74 2.72 11.90
N VAL A 70 7.86 1.87 12.41
CA VAL A 70 6.42 1.92 12.11
C VAL A 70 5.67 2.16 13.41
N PHE A 71 4.82 3.18 13.44
CA PHE A 71 4.16 3.68 14.66
C PHE A 71 5.14 3.97 15.81
N GLY A 72 6.33 4.45 15.48
CA GLY A 72 7.39 4.77 16.44
C GLY A 72 8.24 3.58 16.90
N VAL A 73 7.89 2.36 16.52
CA VAL A 73 8.57 1.13 16.92
C VAL A 73 9.56 0.69 15.84
N GLU A 74 10.83 0.42 16.23
CA GLU A 74 11.87 -0.07 15.32
C GLU A 74 11.56 -1.50 14.88
N THR A 75 11.49 -1.76 13.56
CA THR A 75 11.07 -3.07 13.04
C THR A 75 12.22 -4.06 12.90
N ALA A 76 13.48 -3.60 12.85
CA ALA A 76 14.65 -4.44 12.59
C ALA A 76 14.99 -5.36 13.76
N ASP A 77 14.73 -4.92 15.01
CA ASP A 77 15.11 -5.60 16.24
C ASP A 77 13.93 -6.29 16.95
N MET A 78 12.77 -6.34 16.29
CA MET A 78 11.55 -6.93 16.87
C MET A 78 11.64 -8.44 16.94
N ASP A 79 11.26 -8.99 18.07
CA ASP A 79 10.95 -10.41 18.16
C ASP A 79 9.58 -10.73 17.47
N ALA A 80 9.28 -12.03 17.36
CA ALA A 80 8.07 -12.46 16.64
C ALA A 80 6.76 -12.03 17.34
N GLU A 81 6.79 -11.77 18.65
CA GLU A 81 5.62 -11.37 19.43
C GLU A 81 5.35 -9.87 19.28
N ASP A 82 6.39 -9.05 19.36
CA ASP A 82 6.34 -7.61 19.12
C ASP A 82 5.90 -7.30 17.69
N LEU A 83 6.45 -8.01 16.70
CA LEU A 83 6.07 -7.90 15.30
C LEU A 83 4.59 -8.25 15.10
N LYS A 84 4.07 -9.27 15.81
CA LYS A 84 2.67 -9.65 15.76
C LYS A 84 1.75 -8.52 16.23
N GLY A 85 2.08 -7.84 17.34
CA GLY A 85 1.33 -6.67 17.83
C GLY A 85 1.26 -5.55 16.81
N LEU A 86 2.38 -5.30 16.11
CA LEU A 86 2.47 -4.31 15.06
C LEU A 86 1.67 -4.71 13.81
N GLN A 87 1.72 -6.00 13.43
CA GLN A 87 0.98 -6.56 12.28
C GLN A 87 -0.54 -6.45 12.41
N LEU A 88 -1.08 -6.37 13.63
CA LEU A 88 -2.51 -6.13 13.86
C LEU A 88 -2.96 -4.73 13.40
N ARG A 89 -2.03 -3.78 13.32
CA ARG A 89 -2.31 -2.37 13.00
C ARG A 89 -2.15 -2.05 11.52
N TRP A 90 -1.71 -3.01 10.69
CA TRP A 90 -1.63 -2.82 9.25
C TRP A 90 -2.29 -3.94 8.46
N GLY A 91 -2.76 -3.59 7.26
CA GLY A 91 -3.25 -4.53 6.25
C GLY A 91 -2.36 -4.51 5.02
N VAL A 92 -2.28 -5.62 4.30
CA VAL A 92 -1.48 -5.71 3.08
C VAL A 92 -2.31 -6.33 1.95
N LEU A 93 -2.42 -5.59 0.84
CA LEU A 93 -2.90 -6.10 -0.44
C LEU A 93 -1.70 -6.31 -1.36
N PHE A 94 -1.31 -7.56 -1.55
CA PHE A 94 -0.26 -7.93 -2.51
C PHE A 94 -0.77 -7.93 -3.95
N GLN A 95 0.16 -7.79 -4.88
CA GLN A 95 -0.11 -7.92 -6.32
C GLN A 95 -0.92 -9.19 -6.62
N GLY A 96 -1.96 -9.07 -7.45
CA GLY A 96 -2.84 -10.20 -7.76
C GLY A 96 -3.87 -10.56 -6.68
N GLY A 97 -3.94 -9.80 -5.57
CA GLY A 97 -4.87 -10.07 -4.45
C GLY A 97 -4.37 -11.14 -3.48
N ALA A 98 -3.52 -12.07 -3.92
CA ALA A 98 -2.91 -13.16 -3.15
C ALA A 98 -3.93 -13.94 -2.28
N LEU A 99 -5.13 -14.19 -2.81
CA LEU A 99 -6.14 -15.00 -2.12
C LEU A 99 -5.74 -16.48 -2.11
N PHE A 100 -6.11 -17.18 -1.05
CA PHE A 100 -5.99 -18.64 -0.97
C PHE A 100 -7.02 -19.28 -1.90
N SER A 101 -6.57 -19.95 -2.95
CA SER A 101 -7.41 -20.50 -4.02
C SER A 101 -8.35 -21.62 -3.54
N SER A 102 -8.00 -22.30 -2.44
CA SER A 102 -8.79 -23.37 -1.81
C SER A 102 -9.81 -22.87 -0.79
N GLN A 103 -9.90 -21.56 -0.58
CA GLN A 103 -10.82 -20.93 0.37
C GLN A 103 -11.80 -20.03 -0.36
N THR A 104 -13.02 -19.92 0.16
CA THR A 104 -14.01 -18.97 -0.30
C THR A 104 -13.59 -17.54 0.00
N VAL A 105 -14.28 -16.54 -0.55
CA VAL A 105 -14.03 -15.11 -0.26
C VAL A 105 -14.21 -14.84 1.24
N ALA A 106 -15.29 -15.33 1.85
CA ALA A 106 -15.52 -15.15 3.29
C ALA A 106 -14.39 -15.77 4.12
N GLU A 107 -13.97 -16.98 3.80
CA GLU A 107 -12.87 -17.66 4.48
C GLU A 107 -11.55 -16.90 4.31
N ASN A 108 -11.27 -16.35 3.12
CA ASN A 108 -10.10 -15.50 2.89
C ASN A 108 -10.12 -14.25 3.78
N ILE A 109 -11.26 -13.56 3.90
CA ILE A 109 -11.40 -12.39 4.77
C ILE A 109 -11.18 -12.78 6.24
N GLN A 110 -11.60 -13.98 6.64
CA GLN A 110 -11.45 -14.49 8.02
C GLN A 110 -10.04 -14.96 8.37
N VAL A 111 -9.14 -15.16 7.40
CA VAL A 111 -7.75 -15.63 7.68
C VAL A 111 -7.06 -14.81 8.77
N PRO A 112 -6.98 -13.46 8.68
CA PRO A 112 -6.36 -12.67 9.73
C PRO A 112 -7.12 -12.73 11.07
N LEU A 113 -8.46 -12.81 11.05
CA LEU A 113 -9.27 -12.94 12.26
C LEU A 113 -8.95 -14.26 13.00
N ARG A 114 -8.93 -15.40 12.30
CA ARG A 114 -8.56 -16.71 12.87
C ARG A 114 -7.13 -16.73 13.40
N ARG A 115 -6.21 -16.01 12.72
CA ARG A 115 -4.79 -16.01 13.09
C ARG A 115 -4.49 -15.19 14.32
N TYR A 116 -5.16 -14.06 14.48
CA TYR A 116 -4.79 -13.03 15.45
C TYR A 116 -5.81 -12.80 16.57
N THR A 117 -7.00 -13.40 16.49
CA THR A 117 -8.08 -13.21 17.48
C THR A 117 -8.62 -14.56 17.99
N HIS A 118 -9.45 -14.50 19.02
CA HIS A 118 -10.18 -15.64 19.57
C HIS A 118 -11.70 -15.48 19.34
N MET A 119 -12.10 -14.88 18.22
CA MET A 119 -13.51 -14.66 17.88
C MET A 119 -14.23 -15.97 17.57
N THR A 120 -15.54 -16.02 17.85
CA THR A 120 -16.39 -17.13 17.43
C THR A 120 -16.58 -17.14 15.92
N GLN A 121 -16.98 -18.28 15.35
CA GLN A 121 -17.20 -18.37 13.90
C GLN A 121 -18.32 -17.41 13.46
N GLU A 122 -19.39 -17.29 14.23
CA GLU A 122 -20.53 -16.42 13.94
C GLU A 122 -20.06 -14.94 13.81
N LEU A 123 -19.23 -14.48 14.76
CA LEU A 123 -18.70 -13.11 14.72
C LEU A 123 -17.77 -12.91 13.53
N MET A 124 -16.93 -13.90 13.20
CA MET A 124 -16.08 -13.82 11.99
C MET A 124 -16.91 -13.80 10.71
N ASP A 125 -18.04 -14.50 10.65
CA ASP A 125 -18.95 -14.48 9.50
C ASP A 125 -19.60 -13.09 9.33
N GLU A 126 -20.04 -12.47 10.43
CA GLU A 126 -20.58 -11.10 10.44
C GLU A 126 -19.54 -10.07 9.98
N ILE A 127 -18.31 -10.14 10.50
CA ILE A 127 -17.21 -9.27 10.10
C ILE A 127 -16.89 -9.46 8.61
N ALA A 128 -16.81 -10.71 8.14
CA ALA A 128 -16.54 -10.99 6.73
C ALA A 128 -17.63 -10.40 5.81
N ALA A 129 -18.91 -10.53 6.19
CA ALA A 129 -20.03 -9.93 5.45
C ALA A 129 -19.94 -8.40 5.43
N MET A 130 -19.61 -7.78 6.57
CA MET A 130 -19.42 -6.33 6.67
C MET A 130 -18.25 -5.85 5.80
N LYS A 131 -17.08 -6.53 5.83
CA LYS A 131 -15.92 -6.16 5.03
C LYS A 131 -16.16 -6.36 3.54
N LEU A 132 -16.91 -7.39 3.17
CA LEU A 132 -17.33 -7.64 1.80
C LEU A 132 -18.22 -6.51 1.28
N ALA A 133 -19.20 -6.06 2.06
CA ALA A 133 -20.05 -4.91 1.74
C ALA A 133 -19.24 -3.61 1.66
N LEU A 134 -18.28 -3.41 2.58
CA LEU A 134 -17.42 -2.22 2.64
C LEU A 134 -16.61 -2.02 1.35
N VAL A 135 -16.17 -3.10 0.70
CA VAL A 135 -15.45 -3.04 -0.58
C VAL A 135 -16.37 -3.11 -1.80
N GLY A 136 -17.68 -3.07 -1.60
CA GLY A 136 -18.69 -3.07 -2.68
C GLY A 136 -18.80 -4.39 -3.44
N LEU A 137 -18.54 -5.52 -2.78
CA LEU A 137 -18.81 -6.85 -3.32
C LEU A 137 -20.24 -7.28 -2.97
N PRO A 138 -20.97 -7.93 -3.89
CA PRO A 138 -22.31 -8.44 -3.61
C PRO A 138 -22.26 -9.61 -2.59
N PRO A 139 -23.29 -9.79 -1.75
CA PRO A 139 -23.30 -10.80 -0.69
C PRO A 139 -23.06 -12.25 -1.17
N ASP A 140 -23.53 -12.60 -2.36
CA ASP A 140 -23.35 -13.93 -2.97
C ASP A 140 -21.88 -14.23 -3.29
N SER A 141 -21.00 -13.21 -3.32
CA SER A 141 -19.57 -13.39 -3.49
C SER A 141 -18.91 -14.07 -2.30
N ALA A 142 -19.52 -14.04 -1.11
CA ALA A 142 -18.97 -14.61 0.11
C ALA A 142 -18.60 -16.11 -0.04
N GLN A 143 -19.44 -16.87 -0.76
CA GLN A 143 -19.31 -18.31 -0.95
C GLN A 143 -18.52 -18.69 -2.20
N LYS A 144 -18.14 -17.72 -3.05
CA LYS A 144 -17.37 -17.98 -4.28
C LYS A 144 -15.90 -18.21 -3.95
N TYR A 145 -15.26 -19.02 -4.76
CA TYR A 145 -13.81 -19.21 -4.77
C TYR A 145 -13.15 -18.14 -5.64
N PRO A 146 -11.86 -17.80 -5.42
CA PRO A 146 -11.13 -16.83 -6.23
C PRO A 146 -11.21 -17.08 -7.75
N SER A 147 -11.27 -18.31 -8.19
CA SER A 147 -11.40 -18.70 -9.60
C SER A 147 -12.74 -18.33 -10.26
N GLU A 148 -13.76 -18.02 -9.45
CA GLU A 148 -15.09 -17.64 -9.90
C GLU A 148 -15.30 -16.13 -9.95
N LEU A 149 -14.25 -15.36 -9.59
CA LEU A 149 -14.29 -13.90 -9.51
C LEU A 149 -13.66 -13.25 -10.73
N SER A 150 -14.18 -12.07 -11.11
CA SER A 150 -13.46 -11.19 -12.04
C SER A 150 -12.19 -10.64 -11.38
N GLY A 151 -11.23 -10.15 -12.18
CA GLY A 151 -9.99 -9.54 -11.65
C GLY A 151 -10.25 -8.42 -10.65
N GLY A 152 -11.21 -7.54 -10.92
CA GLY A 152 -11.62 -6.48 -10.01
C GLY A 152 -12.23 -7.01 -8.70
N MET A 153 -13.03 -8.08 -8.77
CA MET A 153 -13.58 -8.72 -7.57
C MET A 153 -12.48 -9.38 -6.73
N VAL A 154 -11.49 -10.02 -7.34
CA VAL A 154 -10.32 -10.58 -6.64
C VAL A 154 -9.57 -9.49 -5.87
N LYS A 155 -9.33 -8.33 -6.49
CA LYS A 155 -8.66 -7.18 -5.83
C LYS A 155 -9.49 -6.64 -4.67
N ARG A 156 -10.81 -6.50 -4.83
CA ARG A 156 -11.72 -6.07 -3.76
C ARG A 156 -11.77 -7.08 -2.61
N ALA A 157 -11.82 -8.37 -2.89
CA ALA A 157 -11.76 -9.42 -1.87
C ALA A 157 -10.42 -9.40 -1.09
N GLY A 158 -9.30 -9.20 -1.80
CA GLY A 158 -7.99 -9.01 -1.18
C GLY A 158 -7.93 -7.76 -0.29
N LEU A 159 -8.56 -6.67 -0.72
CA LEU A 159 -8.70 -5.43 0.07
C LEU A 159 -9.57 -5.68 1.31
N ALA A 160 -10.70 -6.38 1.19
CA ALA A 160 -11.55 -6.75 2.32
C ALA A 160 -10.78 -7.57 3.38
N ARG A 161 -9.95 -8.51 2.93
CA ARG A 161 -9.05 -9.28 3.81
C ARG A 161 -8.02 -8.38 4.50
N ALA A 162 -7.41 -7.46 3.76
CA ALA A 162 -6.44 -6.51 4.33
C ALA A 162 -7.08 -5.59 5.40
N LEU A 163 -8.38 -5.31 5.28
CA LEU A 163 -9.15 -4.48 6.21
C LEU A 163 -9.80 -5.29 7.36
N ALA A 164 -9.64 -6.60 7.41
CA ALA A 164 -10.39 -7.47 8.34
C ALA A 164 -10.17 -7.13 9.83
N LEU A 165 -8.98 -6.66 10.19
CA LEU A 165 -8.59 -6.30 11.56
C LEU A 165 -8.69 -4.79 11.86
N ASP A 166 -9.38 -4.00 11.03
CA ASP A 166 -9.48 -2.54 11.16
C ASP A 166 -8.12 -1.84 11.32
N PRO A 167 -7.21 -2.02 10.35
CA PRO A 167 -5.87 -1.47 10.43
C PRO A 167 -5.86 0.06 10.38
N GLU A 168 -4.81 0.69 10.94
CA GLU A 168 -4.53 2.12 10.80
C GLU A 168 -3.69 2.42 9.53
N LEU A 169 -2.95 1.42 9.04
CA LEU A 169 -2.04 1.54 7.89
C LEU A 169 -2.36 0.46 6.86
N LEU A 170 -2.46 0.85 5.60
CA LEU A 170 -2.76 -0.05 4.49
C LEU A 170 -1.62 -0.01 3.46
N PHE A 171 -1.04 -1.17 3.18
CA PHE A 171 -0.07 -1.35 2.11
C PHE A 171 -0.75 -1.93 0.87
N LEU A 172 -0.55 -1.29 -0.28
CA LEU A 172 -1.09 -1.71 -1.56
C LEU A 172 0.06 -1.91 -2.55
N ASP A 173 0.26 -3.14 -3.02
CA ASP A 173 1.28 -3.47 -4.02
C ASP A 173 0.62 -3.69 -5.38
N GLU A 174 0.74 -2.71 -6.29
CA GLU A 174 0.17 -2.71 -7.64
C GLU A 174 -1.35 -3.04 -7.64
N PRO A 175 -2.18 -2.28 -6.90
CA PRO A 175 -3.56 -2.66 -6.63
C PRO A 175 -4.42 -2.71 -7.90
N THR A 176 -4.19 -1.82 -8.88
CA THR A 176 -4.96 -1.71 -10.13
C THR A 176 -4.36 -2.52 -11.28
N SER A 177 -3.20 -3.15 -11.07
CA SER A 177 -2.50 -3.91 -12.12
C SER A 177 -3.38 -5.04 -12.68
N GLY A 178 -3.49 -5.11 -14.01
CA GLY A 178 -4.31 -6.11 -14.71
C GLY A 178 -5.81 -5.82 -14.76
N LEU A 179 -6.25 -4.67 -14.25
CA LEU A 179 -7.62 -4.19 -14.42
C LEU A 179 -7.77 -3.38 -15.71
N ASP A 180 -8.97 -3.39 -16.27
CA ASP A 180 -9.35 -2.41 -17.29
C ASP A 180 -9.44 -0.99 -16.69
N PRO A 181 -9.37 0.07 -17.50
CA PRO A 181 -9.33 1.45 -16.99
C PRO A 181 -10.53 1.85 -16.13
N ILE A 182 -11.73 1.32 -16.43
CA ILE A 182 -12.94 1.63 -15.66
C ILE A 182 -12.86 0.97 -14.28
N SER A 183 -12.50 -0.31 -14.24
CA SER A 183 -12.33 -1.06 -13.01
C SER A 183 -11.20 -0.50 -12.15
N ALA A 184 -10.10 -0.04 -12.76
CA ALA A 184 -8.99 0.62 -12.07
C ALA A 184 -9.45 1.91 -11.39
N ASN A 185 -10.14 2.80 -12.12
CA ASN A 185 -10.68 4.04 -11.57
C ASN A 185 -11.67 3.77 -10.41
N GLN A 186 -12.55 2.79 -10.55
CA GLN A 186 -13.49 2.41 -9.48
C GLN A 186 -12.75 1.89 -8.23
N PHE A 187 -11.65 1.17 -8.41
CA PHE A 187 -10.84 0.70 -7.30
C PHE A 187 -10.11 1.87 -6.61
N ASP A 188 -9.57 2.81 -7.38
CA ASP A 188 -8.92 4.01 -6.86
C ASP A 188 -9.90 4.88 -6.04
N GLN A 189 -11.10 5.11 -6.57
CA GLN A 189 -12.16 5.82 -5.85
C GLN A 189 -12.55 5.11 -4.54
N LEU A 190 -12.62 3.77 -4.56
CA LEU A 190 -12.87 2.97 -3.37
C LEU A 190 -11.76 3.18 -2.33
N VAL A 191 -10.48 3.09 -2.72
CA VAL A 191 -9.33 3.31 -1.82
C VAL A 191 -9.39 4.70 -1.21
N ARG A 192 -9.65 5.75 -2.03
CA ARG A 192 -9.74 7.13 -1.54
C ARG A 192 -10.91 7.32 -0.56
N SER A 193 -12.08 6.76 -0.87
CA SER A 193 -13.25 6.79 0.01
C SER A 193 -12.99 6.10 1.35
N LEU A 194 -12.37 4.92 1.34
CA LEU A 194 -12.00 4.18 2.54
C LEU A 194 -10.98 4.94 3.38
N GLN A 195 -9.97 5.52 2.73
CA GLN A 195 -8.96 6.33 3.42
C GLN A 195 -9.60 7.50 4.15
N GLN A 196 -10.51 8.24 3.50
CA GLN A 196 -11.20 9.38 4.11
C GLN A 196 -12.17 8.98 5.22
N SER A 197 -12.94 7.90 4.99
CA SER A 197 -13.99 7.49 5.93
C SER A 197 -13.45 6.81 7.18
N LEU A 198 -12.34 6.07 7.05
CA LEU A 198 -11.73 5.29 8.13
C LEU A 198 -10.48 5.97 8.72
N GLY A 199 -10.02 7.09 8.15
CA GLY A 199 -8.79 7.77 8.59
C GLY A 199 -7.51 6.97 8.34
N LEU A 200 -7.49 6.12 7.29
CA LEU A 200 -6.36 5.24 6.99
C LEU A 200 -5.15 6.04 6.54
N THR A 201 -3.97 5.56 6.91
CA THR A 201 -2.72 5.88 6.21
C THR A 201 -2.50 4.85 5.12
N VAL A 202 -2.16 5.26 3.91
CA VAL A 202 -1.98 4.33 2.78
C VAL A 202 -0.59 4.48 2.17
N PHE A 203 0.12 3.36 2.06
CA PHE A 203 1.39 3.26 1.32
C PHE A 203 1.13 2.43 0.06
N MET A 204 1.11 3.06 -1.10
CA MET A 204 0.73 2.43 -2.37
C MET A 204 1.88 2.38 -3.35
N VAL A 205 2.31 1.18 -3.73
CA VAL A 205 3.23 0.97 -4.85
C VAL A 205 2.42 0.87 -6.13
N THR A 206 2.72 1.71 -7.12
CA THR A 206 2.09 1.64 -8.44
C THR A 206 3.01 2.24 -9.51
N HIS A 207 2.75 1.92 -10.77
CA HIS A 207 3.35 2.57 -11.93
C HIS A 207 2.29 3.29 -12.80
N ASP A 208 1.05 3.32 -12.34
CA ASP A 208 -0.06 3.97 -13.02
C ASP A 208 -0.19 5.44 -12.59
N ILE A 209 0.01 6.35 -13.55
CA ILE A 209 -0.03 7.81 -13.31
C ILE A 209 -1.46 8.27 -13.00
N ASP A 210 -2.47 7.66 -13.61
CA ASP A 210 -3.86 8.02 -13.38
C ASP A 210 -4.27 7.66 -11.93
N SER A 211 -3.88 6.47 -11.45
CA SER A 211 -4.05 6.07 -10.05
C SER A 211 -3.33 7.04 -9.10
N LEU A 212 -2.08 7.42 -9.40
CA LEU A 212 -1.34 8.39 -8.56
C LEU A 212 -2.09 9.72 -8.42
N ARG A 213 -2.63 10.24 -9.51
CA ARG A 213 -3.41 11.49 -9.49
C ARG A 213 -4.70 11.38 -8.73
N ALA A 214 -5.39 10.24 -8.89
CA ALA A 214 -6.71 10.05 -8.30
C ALA A 214 -6.66 9.92 -6.78
N VAL A 215 -5.58 9.31 -6.23
CA VAL A 215 -5.61 8.91 -4.83
C VAL A 215 -4.46 9.42 -3.98
N THR A 216 -3.31 9.87 -4.53
CA THR A 216 -2.16 10.22 -3.69
C THR A 216 -2.15 11.66 -3.25
N ASP A 217 -1.69 11.89 -2.02
CA ASP A 217 -1.41 13.22 -1.48
C ASP A 217 0.06 13.61 -1.75
N ARG A 218 0.98 12.64 -1.65
CA ARG A 218 2.41 12.77 -1.95
C ARG A 218 2.91 11.55 -2.71
N ILE A 219 3.98 11.72 -3.44
CA ILE A 219 4.61 10.66 -4.23
C ILE A 219 6.09 10.58 -3.86
N ALA A 220 6.55 9.37 -3.59
CA ALA A 220 7.94 9.01 -3.38
C ALA A 220 8.48 8.34 -4.65
N VAL A 221 9.43 8.98 -5.31
CA VAL A 221 10.04 8.50 -6.56
C VAL A 221 11.37 7.83 -6.25
N LEU A 222 11.46 6.54 -6.55
CA LEU A 222 12.70 5.77 -6.48
C LEU A 222 13.47 5.91 -7.79
N VAL A 223 14.57 6.65 -7.76
CA VAL A 223 15.46 6.91 -8.89
C VAL A 223 16.92 6.88 -8.41
N ASN A 224 17.82 6.28 -9.20
CA ASN A 224 19.24 6.19 -8.88
C ASN A 224 19.52 5.65 -7.47
N LYS A 225 18.76 4.64 -7.00
CA LYS A 225 18.85 4.02 -5.65
C LYS A 225 18.53 4.98 -4.51
N LYS A 226 18.04 6.17 -4.79
CA LYS A 226 17.62 7.23 -3.86
C LYS A 226 16.11 7.44 -3.95
N ILE A 227 15.58 8.21 -3.01
CA ILE A 227 14.17 8.57 -3.00
C ILE A 227 14.02 10.10 -3.02
N LYS A 228 13.09 10.57 -3.84
CA LYS A 228 12.62 11.97 -3.85
C LYS A 228 11.14 11.99 -3.54
N VAL A 229 10.71 12.90 -2.68
CA VAL A 229 9.30 13.00 -2.27
C VAL A 229 8.75 14.36 -2.64
N GLY A 230 7.57 14.38 -3.24
CA GLY A 230 6.89 15.62 -3.63
C GLY A 230 5.42 15.39 -3.94
N THR A 231 4.71 16.46 -4.26
CA THR A 231 3.39 16.40 -4.92
C THR A 231 3.58 16.24 -6.43
N ILE A 232 2.56 15.85 -7.16
CA ILE A 232 2.62 15.78 -8.64
C ILE A 232 3.10 17.12 -9.21
N ASP A 233 2.56 18.23 -8.73
CA ASP A 233 2.89 19.59 -9.22
C ASP A 233 4.37 19.92 -9.04
N THR A 234 5.00 19.47 -7.95
CA THR A 234 6.43 19.66 -7.73
C THR A 234 7.29 18.73 -8.56
N LEU A 235 6.87 17.46 -8.72
CA LEU A 235 7.63 16.44 -9.43
C LEU A 235 7.63 16.62 -10.95
N VAL A 236 6.58 17.20 -11.52
CA VAL A 236 6.54 17.57 -12.96
C VAL A 236 7.68 18.54 -13.33
N HIS A 237 8.13 19.36 -12.39
CA HIS A 237 9.21 20.34 -12.58
C HIS A 237 10.57 19.85 -12.04
N ASP A 238 10.67 18.59 -11.59
CA ASP A 238 11.93 18.04 -11.09
C ASP A 238 12.99 18.00 -12.19
N PRO A 239 14.25 18.43 -11.92
CA PRO A 239 15.32 18.44 -12.90
C PRO A 239 15.87 17.05 -13.26
N ASP A 240 15.52 16.00 -12.52
CA ASP A 240 15.93 14.64 -12.86
C ASP A 240 15.27 14.19 -14.17
N PRO A 241 16.04 13.76 -15.19
CA PRO A 241 15.50 13.43 -16.50
C PRO A 241 14.45 12.33 -16.46
N TRP A 242 14.63 11.31 -15.59
CA TRP A 242 13.69 10.20 -15.46
C TRP A 242 12.36 10.68 -14.85
N ILE A 243 12.42 11.50 -13.79
CA ILE A 243 11.24 12.04 -13.11
C ILE A 243 10.48 12.94 -14.09
N HIS A 244 11.19 13.84 -14.76
CA HIS A 244 10.58 14.75 -15.73
C HIS A 244 9.90 13.97 -16.86
N GLU A 245 10.56 12.98 -17.47
CA GLU A 245 9.98 12.15 -18.51
C GLU A 245 8.77 11.36 -18.03
N TYR A 246 8.83 10.79 -16.83
CA TYR A 246 7.75 10.01 -16.24
C TYR A 246 6.47 10.83 -16.07
N PHE A 247 6.55 12.03 -15.49
CA PHE A 247 5.38 12.87 -15.24
C PHE A 247 4.99 13.78 -16.41
N SER A 248 5.94 14.20 -17.28
CA SER A 248 5.70 15.10 -18.43
C SER A 248 5.62 14.38 -19.76
N GLY A 249 5.86 13.08 -19.83
CA GLY A 249 5.76 12.25 -21.03
C GLY A 249 4.35 12.22 -21.62
N ALA A 250 4.15 11.57 -22.76
CA ALA A 250 2.85 11.55 -23.46
C ALA A 250 1.70 11.02 -22.58
N ARG A 251 1.96 10.01 -21.71
CA ARG A 251 1.00 9.50 -20.74
C ARG A 251 0.79 10.48 -19.59
N GLY A 252 1.85 11.11 -19.09
CA GLY A 252 1.78 12.14 -18.06
C GLY A 252 0.96 13.35 -18.51
N ARG A 253 1.14 13.82 -19.76
CA ARG A 253 0.37 14.95 -20.32
C ARG A 253 -1.10 14.62 -20.53
N ALA A 254 -1.44 13.42 -21.01
CA ALA A 254 -2.84 12.99 -21.14
C ALA A 254 -3.55 12.99 -19.78
N ALA A 255 -2.87 12.48 -18.77
CA ALA A 255 -3.35 12.51 -17.40
C ALA A 255 -3.45 13.94 -16.85
N LEU A 256 -2.57 14.89 -17.21
CA LEU A 256 -2.61 16.30 -16.81
C LEU A 256 -3.71 17.11 -17.52
N ALA A 257 -4.09 16.77 -18.74
CA ALA A 257 -5.08 17.50 -19.54
C ALA A 257 -6.55 17.14 -19.21
N GLY A 258 -6.81 16.00 -18.60
CA GLY A 258 -8.18 15.55 -18.27
C GLY A 258 -8.80 16.19 -17.00
N ALA A 259 -8.17 17.23 -16.43
CA ALA A 259 -8.58 17.91 -15.18
C ALA A 259 -8.90 19.41 -15.37
N ALA A 260 -9.09 19.88 -16.62
CA ALA A 260 -9.51 21.24 -16.94
C ALA A 260 -11.03 21.28 -17.19
#